data_13e4ca03b75dd6eaaee418bdc18f6736
#
_entry.id   13e4ca03b75dd6eaaee418bdc18f6736
#
_cell.length_a   1.000
_cell.length_b   1.000
_cell.length_c   1.000
_cell.angle_alpha   90.00
_cell.angle_beta   90.00
_cell.angle_gamma   90.00
#
_symmetry.space_group_name_H-M   'P 1'
#
loop_
_entity.id
_entity.type
_entity.pdbx_description
1 polymer ?
#
loop_
_entity_poly.entity_id
_entity_poly.type
_entity_poly.pdbx_seq_one_letter_code
_entity_poly.pdbx_strand_id
1 'polypeptide(L)'
;MNQKPYIIEKVYVETPVDTDGDGKKDLIAVYLRLPKEVEEGKKVPAIYVANPYMLTCNEDWYVPYNVDCEVKAFPAQDIKEEDICFDYEAYEKKITSTVFEERPTMGCVEHAPIDAEPEFECVCEAYEYFNERGYATVLCGGLGTRDSEGFTLTGSREEVLAFKAVIDWLNGRCRAFTNKTDNIEILASWCTGNVAMTAKSYLGTMCIGVATTGVEGLKTIIPEAAISNWYAYYRTGGLNLPAIGWQGDDVNILAKYCFSRAK
;
A
#
# COMPACT_ATOMS: atom_id res chain seq x y z
N MET A 1 10.30 -32.34 -4.47
CA MET A 1 9.84 -30.98 -4.16
C MET A 1 9.44 -30.37 -5.48
N ASN A 2 8.18 -30.04 -5.68
CA ASN A 2 7.77 -29.32 -6.88
C ASN A 2 8.40 -27.92 -6.82
N GLN A 3 9.32 -27.62 -7.72
CA GLN A 3 9.83 -26.25 -7.86
C GLN A 3 8.66 -25.34 -8.25
N LYS A 4 8.48 -24.25 -7.50
CA LYS A 4 7.49 -23.23 -7.86
C LYS A 4 7.77 -22.71 -9.28
N PRO A 5 6.73 -22.40 -10.08
CA PRO A 5 6.90 -21.96 -11.46
C PRO A 5 7.39 -20.51 -11.56
N TYR A 6 7.70 -19.85 -10.46
CA TYR A 6 8.10 -18.47 -10.37
C TYR A 6 9.24 -18.27 -9.35
N ILE A 7 9.94 -17.16 -9.50
CA ILE A 7 10.96 -16.67 -8.56
C ILE A 7 10.27 -15.73 -7.59
N ILE A 8 10.63 -15.81 -6.31
CA ILE A 8 10.12 -14.92 -5.27
C ILE A 8 11.20 -13.93 -4.91
N GLU A 9 10.86 -12.65 -4.91
CA GLU A 9 11.74 -11.58 -4.48
C GLU A 9 11.05 -10.66 -3.50
N LYS A 10 11.83 -9.95 -2.69
CA LYS A 10 11.39 -8.89 -1.80
C LYS A 10 12.25 -7.66 -1.98
N VAL A 11 11.61 -6.53 -2.20
CA VAL A 11 12.28 -5.24 -2.38
C VAL A 11 11.61 -4.17 -1.53
N TYR A 12 12.30 -3.05 -1.35
CA TYR A 12 11.82 -1.90 -0.60
C TYR A 12 11.83 -0.66 -1.49
N VAL A 13 10.66 -0.23 -1.91
CA VAL A 13 10.49 0.94 -2.79
C VAL A 13 10.52 2.21 -1.97
N GLU A 14 11.35 3.18 -2.38
CA GLU A 14 11.44 4.49 -1.74
C GLU A 14 10.24 5.34 -2.14
N THR A 15 9.45 5.76 -1.16
CA THR A 15 8.29 6.62 -1.38
C THR A 15 8.70 8.10 -1.44
N PRO A 16 7.84 9.00 -1.91
CA PRO A 16 8.11 10.44 -1.85
C PRO A 16 7.72 11.08 -0.52
N VAL A 17 7.35 10.30 0.49
CA VAL A 17 6.82 10.78 1.76
C VAL A 17 7.62 10.29 2.96
N ASP A 18 7.51 11.02 4.07
CA ASP A 18 7.99 10.68 5.41
C ASP A 18 6.79 10.83 6.34
N THR A 19 6.23 9.71 6.78
CA THR A 19 5.01 9.70 7.58
C THR A 19 5.27 9.47 9.07
N ASP A 20 6.46 9.02 9.44
CA ASP A 20 6.86 8.85 10.84
C ASP A 20 7.73 9.99 11.39
N GLY A 21 8.12 10.92 10.51
CA GLY A 21 8.82 12.15 10.90
C GLY A 21 10.29 11.95 11.26
N ASP A 22 10.92 10.89 10.74
CA ASP A 22 12.34 10.62 10.97
C ASP A 22 13.29 11.42 10.04
N GLY A 23 12.74 12.20 9.12
CA GLY A 23 13.46 13.03 8.16
C GLY A 23 13.91 12.30 6.88
N LYS A 24 13.52 11.05 6.70
CA LYS A 24 13.82 10.24 5.53
C LYS A 24 12.53 9.83 4.81
N LYS A 25 12.67 9.54 3.54
CA LYS A 25 11.58 8.95 2.78
C LYS A 25 11.30 7.53 3.26
N ASP A 26 10.04 7.22 3.50
CA ASP A 26 9.61 5.88 3.90
C ASP A 26 9.88 4.84 2.80
N LEU A 27 10.34 3.67 3.20
CA LEU A 27 10.49 2.49 2.36
C LEU A 27 9.29 1.55 2.54
N ILE A 28 8.62 1.19 1.45
CA ILE A 28 7.53 0.23 1.48
C ILE A 28 7.94 -1.12 0.90
N ALA A 29 7.53 -2.19 1.59
CA ALA A 29 7.86 -3.55 1.21
C ALA A 29 7.02 -4.02 0.02
N VAL A 30 7.69 -4.57 -0.98
CA VAL A 30 7.07 -5.12 -2.19
C VAL A 30 7.56 -6.55 -2.38
N TYR A 31 6.63 -7.46 -2.54
CA TYR A 31 6.88 -8.87 -2.82
C TYR A 31 6.53 -9.17 -4.27
N LEU A 32 7.41 -9.90 -4.90
CA LEU A 32 7.35 -10.19 -6.32
C LEU A 32 7.27 -11.70 -6.54
N ARG A 33 6.40 -12.12 -7.45
CA ARG A 33 6.46 -13.43 -8.09
C ARG A 33 6.76 -13.22 -9.56
N LEU A 34 7.96 -13.54 -9.95
CA LEU A 34 8.44 -13.33 -11.33
C LEU A 34 8.37 -14.66 -12.08
N PRO A 35 7.74 -14.69 -13.28
CA PRO A 35 7.82 -15.86 -14.15
C PRO A 35 9.27 -16.22 -14.45
N LYS A 36 9.58 -17.53 -14.58
CA LYS A 36 10.97 -17.98 -14.78
C LYS A 36 11.62 -17.47 -16.06
N GLU A 37 10.82 -17.11 -17.04
CA GLU A 37 11.29 -16.52 -18.30
C GLU A 37 12.05 -15.20 -18.11
N VAL A 38 11.92 -14.57 -16.94
CA VAL A 38 12.70 -13.40 -16.57
C VAL A 38 14.21 -13.73 -16.46
N GLU A 39 14.58 -14.93 -15.97
CA GLU A 39 15.96 -15.41 -15.92
C GLU A 39 16.60 -15.55 -17.32
N GLU A 40 15.76 -15.71 -18.35
CA GLU A 40 16.18 -15.76 -19.75
C GLU A 40 16.27 -14.36 -20.39
N GLY A 41 16.10 -13.29 -19.59
CA GLY A 41 16.13 -11.90 -20.05
C GLY A 41 14.81 -11.41 -20.69
N LYS A 42 13.72 -12.19 -20.57
CA LYS A 42 12.43 -11.78 -21.09
C LYS A 42 11.79 -10.75 -20.17
N LYS A 43 11.31 -9.64 -20.74
CA LYS A 43 10.52 -8.66 -20.00
C LYS A 43 9.05 -9.04 -19.97
N VAL A 44 8.41 -8.85 -18.82
CA VAL A 44 7.01 -9.22 -18.59
C VAL A 44 6.21 -8.03 -18.03
N PRO A 45 4.90 -7.93 -18.31
CA PRO A 45 4.03 -6.95 -17.67
C PRO A 45 3.72 -7.36 -16.22
N ALA A 46 3.25 -6.41 -15.40
CA ALA A 46 2.96 -6.62 -14.01
C ALA A 46 1.47 -6.50 -13.68
N ILE A 47 0.99 -7.40 -12.81
CA ILE A 47 -0.28 -7.27 -12.08
C ILE A 47 0.07 -6.80 -10.67
N TYR A 48 -0.40 -5.62 -10.30
CA TYR A 48 -0.05 -4.96 -9.06
C TYR A 48 -1.24 -4.88 -8.11
N VAL A 49 -1.01 -5.25 -6.86
CA VAL A 49 -1.95 -5.12 -5.75
C VAL A 49 -1.33 -4.26 -4.66
N ALA A 50 -1.95 -3.11 -4.44
CA ALA A 50 -1.66 -2.21 -3.34
C ALA A 50 -2.48 -2.63 -2.12
N ASN A 51 -1.83 -3.22 -1.13
CA ASN A 51 -2.51 -3.76 0.05
C ASN A 51 -2.16 -2.98 1.31
N PRO A 52 -3.06 -2.13 1.83
CA PRO A 52 -2.80 -1.36 3.04
C PRO A 52 -2.76 -2.20 4.32
N TYR A 53 -3.20 -3.45 4.27
CA TYR A 53 -3.26 -4.35 5.43
C TYR A 53 -2.10 -5.32 5.52
N MET A 54 -1.34 -5.50 4.48
CA MET A 54 -0.45 -6.61 4.24
C MET A 54 0.26 -7.13 5.49
N LEU A 55 -0.05 -8.37 5.86
CA LEU A 55 0.49 -9.11 6.99
C LEU A 55 0.40 -8.39 8.32
N THR A 56 -0.81 -8.23 8.77
CA THR A 56 -1.11 -7.82 10.12
C THR A 56 -0.97 -6.35 10.41
N CYS A 57 -2.05 -5.70 10.27
CA CYS A 57 -2.29 -4.57 11.13
C CYS A 57 -2.52 -5.03 12.56
N ASN A 58 -3.19 -6.16 12.80
CA ASN A 58 -3.41 -6.70 14.14
C ASN A 58 -3.79 -8.19 14.08
N GLU A 59 -3.15 -9.04 14.86
CA GLU A 59 -3.56 -10.43 15.05
C GLU A 59 -4.86 -10.54 15.88
N ASP A 60 -5.11 -9.58 16.76
CA ASP A 60 -6.35 -9.44 17.54
C ASP A 60 -7.39 -8.61 16.80
N TRP A 61 -7.90 -9.10 15.71
CA TRP A 61 -8.93 -8.44 14.91
C TRP A 61 -10.33 -8.46 15.53
N TYR A 62 -10.51 -9.17 16.63
CA TYR A 62 -11.73 -9.15 17.42
C TYR A 62 -11.61 -8.13 18.54
N VAL A 63 -12.16 -6.95 18.34
CA VAL A 63 -12.37 -5.98 19.43
C VAL A 63 -13.83 -6.09 19.88
N PRO A 64 -14.11 -6.70 21.04
CA PRO A 64 -15.48 -6.75 21.53
C PRO A 64 -15.95 -5.32 21.81
N TYR A 65 -17.07 -4.93 21.19
CA TYR A 65 -17.77 -3.73 21.59
C TYR A 65 -18.35 -3.95 22.97
N ASN A 66 -17.91 -3.14 23.91
CA ASN A 66 -18.60 -3.07 25.18
C ASN A 66 -19.70 -2.02 25.08
N VAL A 67 -20.91 -2.49 24.75
CA VAL A 67 -22.11 -1.63 24.69
C VAL A 67 -22.52 -1.08 26.06
N ASP A 68 -21.97 -1.66 27.13
CA ASP A 68 -22.23 -1.24 28.53
C ASP A 68 -21.17 -0.24 29.02
N CYS A 69 -20.20 0.14 28.22
CA CYS A 69 -19.23 1.16 28.64
C CYS A 69 -19.92 2.54 28.64
N GLU A 70 -19.71 3.27 29.72
CA GLU A 70 -20.16 4.65 29.83
C GLU A 70 -19.46 5.49 28.76
N VAL A 71 -20.23 5.99 27.80
CA VAL A 71 -19.71 6.94 26.83
C VAL A 71 -19.52 8.27 27.54
N LYS A 72 -18.26 8.64 27.80
CA LYS A 72 -17.96 9.97 28.33
C LYS A 72 -18.41 11.01 27.30
N ALA A 73 -19.36 11.83 27.69
CA ALA A 73 -19.71 12.99 26.86
C ALA A 73 -18.47 13.92 26.79
N PHE A 74 -17.98 14.14 25.59
CA PHE A 74 -17.00 15.22 25.39
C PHE A 74 -17.74 16.55 25.50
N PRO A 75 -17.15 17.57 26.16
CA PRO A 75 -17.74 18.88 26.17
C PRO A 75 -17.90 19.35 24.72
N ALA A 76 -19.05 19.97 24.44
CA ALA A 76 -19.27 20.59 23.13
C ALA A 76 -18.12 21.54 22.85
N GLN A 77 -17.41 21.30 21.74
CA GLN A 77 -16.39 22.23 21.26
C GLN A 77 -17.08 23.26 20.39
N ASP A 78 -16.72 24.52 20.59
CA ASP A 78 -17.16 25.60 19.72
C ASP A 78 -16.33 25.50 18.42
N ILE A 79 -16.82 24.69 17.47
CA ILE A 79 -16.16 24.46 16.19
C ILE A 79 -16.48 25.66 15.31
N LYS A 80 -15.47 26.42 14.93
CA LYS A 80 -15.59 27.53 13.98
C LYS A 80 -15.42 27.02 12.56
N GLU A 81 -15.93 27.79 11.59
CA GLU A 81 -15.79 27.46 10.16
C GLU A 81 -14.33 27.27 9.75
N GLU A 82 -13.41 28.06 10.31
CA GLU A 82 -11.96 27.95 10.08
C GLU A 82 -11.37 26.61 10.57
N ASP A 83 -11.96 25.98 11.59
CA ASP A 83 -11.50 24.70 12.14
C ASP A 83 -11.87 23.51 11.25
N ILE A 84 -12.84 23.69 10.35
CA ILE A 84 -13.32 22.65 9.43
C ILE A 84 -12.90 22.90 7.98
N CYS A 85 -12.30 24.07 7.69
CA CYS A 85 -11.71 24.36 6.40
C CYS A 85 -10.36 23.66 6.25
N PHE A 86 -10.26 22.75 5.27
CA PHE A 86 -9.01 22.09 4.93
C PHE A 86 -8.44 22.69 3.63
N ASP A 87 -7.26 23.27 3.70
CA ASP A 87 -6.56 23.82 2.54
C ASP A 87 -5.82 22.70 1.80
N TYR A 88 -6.47 22.13 0.79
CA TYR A 88 -5.94 21.06 -0.04
C TYR A 88 -4.70 21.50 -0.83
N GLU A 89 -4.63 22.76 -1.28
CA GLU A 89 -3.50 23.26 -2.05
C GLU A 89 -2.25 23.38 -1.18
N ALA A 90 -2.40 23.94 0.02
CA ALA A 90 -1.30 24.04 0.98
C ALA A 90 -0.81 22.65 1.42
N TYR A 91 -1.73 21.71 1.63
CA TYR A 91 -1.41 20.32 2.00
C TYR A 91 -0.65 19.59 0.89
N GLU A 92 -1.15 19.62 -0.34
CA GLU A 92 -0.48 19.02 -1.50
C GLU A 92 0.90 19.63 -1.73
N LYS A 93 1.01 20.95 -1.61
CA LYS A 93 2.29 21.66 -1.69
C LYS A 93 3.26 21.21 -0.61
N LYS A 94 2.81 21.03 0.62
CA LYS A 94 3.64 20.55 1.73
C LYS A 94 4.22 19.16 1.40
N ILE A 95 3.40 18.21 0.98
CA ILE A 95 3.83 16.86 0.66
C ILE A 95 4.83 16.86 -0.50
N THR A 96 4.53 17.62 -1.57
CA THR A 96 5.32 17.56 -2.81
C THR A 96 6.58 18.44 -2.79
N SER A 97 6.68 19.41 -1.88
CA SER A 97 7.82 20.32 -1.78
C SER A 97 8.80 19.97 -0.66
N THR A 98 8.52 18.98 0.17
CA THR A 98 9.46 18.53 1.21
C THR A 98 10.70 17.94 0.57
N VAL A 99 11.86 18.47 0.95
CA VAL A 99 13.16 17.96 0.51
C VAL A 99 13.72 17.06 1.60
N PHE A 100 14.04 15.84 1.22
CA PHE A 100 14.61 14.83 2.12
C PHE A 100 16.09 14.64 1.81
N GLU A 101 16.84 14.18 2.81
CA GLU A 101 18.17 13.68 2.58
C GLU A 101 18.12 12.41 1.72
N GLU A 102 18.88 12.39 0.63
CA GLU A 102 18.92 11.22 -0.25
C GLU A 102 19.69 10.09 0.40
N ARG A 103 19.12 8.89 0.36
CA ARG A 103 19.84 7.67 0.75
C ARG A 103 21.02 7.45 -0.20
N PRO A 104 22.22 7.14 0.32
CA PRO A 104 23.36 6.83 -0.55
C PRO A 104 23.11 5.53 -1.34
N THR A 105 23.71 5.40 -2.50
CA THR A 105 23.72 4.16 -3.29
C THR A 105 25.06 3.45 -3.06
N MET A 106 25.02 2.25 -2.47
CA MET A 106 26.21 1.44 -2.18
C MET A 106 26.44 0.34 -3.22
N GLY A 107 25.53 0.14 -4.14
CA GLY A 107 25.59 -0.84 -5.22
C GLY A 107 24.25 -0.95 -5.92
N CYS A 108 24.22 -1.74 -7.00
CA CYS A 108 23.01 -1.98 -7.77
C CYS A 108 22.95 -3.44 -8.22
N VAL A 109 21.77 -4.06 -8.13
CA VAL A 109 21.51 -5.43 -8.56
C VAL A 109 20.21 -5.49 -9.36
N GLU A 110 20.01 -6.60 -10.06
CA GLU A 110 18.77 -6.87 -10.82
C GLU A 110 17.85 -7.86 -10.14
N HIS A 111 18.36 -8.65 -9.18
CA HIS A 111 17.60 -9.70 -8.49
C HIS A 111 17.93 -9.72 -6.99
N ALA A 112 16.89 -9.96 -6.19
CA ALA A 112 16.97 -10.14 -4.73
C ALA A 112 16.05 -11.28 -4.28
N PRO A 113 16.36 -12.53 -4.66
CA PRO A 113 15.50 -13.68 -4.35
C PRO A 113 15.44 -13.96 -2.85
N ILE A 114 14.29 -14.47 -2.40
CA ILE A 114 14.07 -14.95 -1.04
C ILE A 114 13.64 -16.42 -1.06
N ASP A 115 14.00 -17.16 -0.01
CA ASP A 115 13.73 -18.60 0.07
C ASP A 115 12.25 -18.93 0.30
N ALA A 116 11.56 -18.07 1.03
CA ALA A 116 10.17 -18.29 1.40
C ALA A 116 9.36 -16.98 1.32
N GLU A 117 8.18 -17.11 0.76
CA GLU A 117 7.19 -16.05 0.75
C GLU A 117 6.41 -16.09 2.06
N PRO A 118 6.21 -14.95 2.74
CA PRO A 118 5.36 -14.92 3.91
C PRO A 118 3.91 -15.24 3.54
N GLU A 119 3.14 -15.71 4.50
CA GLU A 119 1.69 -15.82 4.33
C GLU A 119 1.10 -14.42 4.18
N PHE A 120 0.23 -14.26 3.19
CA PHE A 120 -0.47 -13.00 2.94
C PHE A 120 -1.95 -13.17 3.23
N GLU A 121 -2.51 -12.30 4.04
CA GLU A 121 -3.95 -12.15 4.10
C GLU A 121 -4.47 -11.53 2.78
N CYS A 122 -5.63 -11.98 2.35
CA CYS A 122 -6.32 -11.46 1.16
C CYS A 122 -5.55 -11.62 -0.15
N VAL A 123 -4.57 -12.49 -0.22
CA VAL A 123 -3.93 -12.88 -1.48
C VAL A 123 -4.85 -13.85 -2.18
N CYS A 124 -5.36 -13.46 -3.32
CA CYS A 124 -6.21 -14.35 -4.08
C CYS A 124 -5.37 -15.35 -4.92
N GLU A 125 -5.91 -16.56 -5.09
CA GLU A 125 -5.37 -17.62 -5.94
C GLU A 125 -5.11 -17.17 -7.39
N ALA A 126 -5.69 -16.03 -7.80
CA ALA A 126 -5.49 -15.43 -9.11
C ALA A 126 -4.02 -15.10 -9.43
N TYR A 127 -3.14 -14.98 -8.44
CA TYR A 127 -1.73 -14.66 -8.71
C TYR A 127 -0.99 -15.79 -9.41
N GLU A 128 -1.23 -17.04 -9.05
CA GLU A 128 -0.67 -18.16 -9.77
C GLU A 128 -1.20 -18.20 -11.20
N TYR A 129 -2.49 -17.95 -11.37
CA TYR A 129 -3.11 -17.83 -12.69
C TYR A 129 -2.41 -16.80 -13.59
N PHE A 130 -2.04 -15.64 -13.06
CA PHE A 130 -1.32 -14.62 -13.81
C PHE A 130 0.14 -14.98 -14.07
N ASN A 131 0.84 -15.56 -13.09
CA ASN A 131 2.22 -15.99 -13.27
C ASN A 131 2.34 -17.07 -14.36
N GLU A 132 1.43 -18.05 -14.41
CA GLU A 132 1.38 -19.07 -15.44
C GLU A 132 1.15 -18.51 -16.86
N ARG A 133 0.67 -17.26 -16.95
CA ARG A 133 0.40 -16.56 -18.22
C ARG A 133 1.45 -15.49 -18.55
N GLY A 134 2.58 -15.53 -17.86
CA GLY A 134 3.71 -14.66 -18.16
C GLY A 134 3.58 -13.24 -17.58
N TYR A 135 2.76 -13.04 -16.56
CA TYR A 135 2.71 -11.79 -15.81
C TYR A 135 3.54 -11.92 -14.54
N ALA A 136 4.28 -10.89 -14.18
CA ALA A 136 4.77 -10.74 -12.81
C ALA A 136 3.61 -10.33 -11.90
N THR A 137 3.56 -10.84 -10.68
CA THR A 137 2.65 -10.35 -9.65
C THR A 137 3.43 -9.57 -8.61
N VAL A 138 2.91 -8.37 -8.30
CA VAL A 138 3.54 -7.38 -7.44
C VAL A 138 2.60 -7.09 -6.28
N LEU A 139 3.00 -7.45 -5.08
CA LEU A 139 2.24 -7.30 -3.85
C LEU A 139 2.94 -6.28 -2.97
N CYS A 140 2.31 -5.14 -2.73
CA CYS A 140 2.89 -4.07 -1.95
C CYS A 140 2.20 -3.94 -0.60
N GLY A 141 2.97 -3.94 0.48
CA GLY A 141 2.53 -3.52 1.81
C GLY A 141 2.44 -2.01 1.88
N GLY A 142 1.35 -1.49 2.48
CA GLY A 142 1.19 -0.06 2.71
C GLY A 142 2.14 0.49 3.77
N LEU A 143 2.19 1.82 3.87
CA LEU A 143 2.93 2.54 4.91
C LEU A 143 2.57 2.01 6.31
N GLY A 144 3.58 1.81 7.15
CA GLY A 144 3.40 1.34 8.52
C GLY A 144 2.94 -0.10 8.68
N THR A 145 2.79 -0.87 7.60
CA THR A 145 2.52 -2.31 7.69
C THR A 145 3.81 -3.08 7.98
N ARG A 146 3.72 -4.35 8.32
CA ARG A 146 4.76 -5.17 8.96
C ARG A 146 6.20 -4.91 8.51
N ASP A 147 6.46 -4.90 7.21
CA ASP A 147 7.83 -4.76 6.69
C ASP A 147 8.13 -3.35 6.15
N SER A 148 7.10 -2.53 5.99
CA SER A 148 7.22 -1.15 5.52
C SER A 148 7.57 -0.18 6.63
N GLU A 149 8.20 0.92 6.29
CA GLU A 149 8.44 2.07 7.17
C GLU A 149 7.21 2.99 7.19
N GLY A 150 7.27 4.02 8.04
CA GLY A 150 6.23 5.02 8.17
C GLY A 150 5.04 4.63 9.03
N PHE A 151 3.99 5.43 8.95
CA PHE A 151 2.69 5.20 9.59
C PHE A 151 1.58 5.00 8.58
N THR A 152 0.66 4.09 8.91
CA THR A 152 -0.57 3.90 8.12
C THR A 152 -1.47 5.12 8.27
N LEU A 153 -1.86 5.68 7.14
CA LEU A 153 -2.75 6.83 7.05
C LEU A 153 -3.92 6.46 6.13
N THR A 154 -4.98 5.94 6.72
CA THR A 154 -6.11 5.33 6.03
C THR A 154 -6.71 6.21 4.93
N GLY A 155 -6.49 5.83 3.67
CA GLY A 155 -7.02 6.53 2.49
C GLY A 155 -6.40 7.90 2.22
N SER A 156 -5.26 8.20 2.82
CA SER A 156 -4.61 9.50 2.69
C SER A 156 -3.92 9.70 1.33
N ARG A 157 -3.57 10.94 1.08
CA ARG A 157 -2.78 11.29 -0.11
C ARG A 157 -1.39 10.66 -0.09
N GLU A 158 -0.76 10.61 1.07
CA GLU A 158 0.56 9.99 1.26
C GLU A 158 0.52 8.50 0.93
N GLU A 159 -0.53 7.81 1.34
CA GLU A 159 -0.70 6.39 1.02
C GLU A 159 -0.84 6.16 -0.49
N VAL A 160 -1.63 6.99 -1.16
CA VAL A 160 -1.76 6.95 -2.63
C VAL A 160 -0.42 7.20 -3.31
N LEU A 161 0.37 8.17 -2.84
CA LEU A 161 1.69 8.49 -3.39
C LEU A 161 2.70 7.37 -3.14
N ALA A 162 2.64 6.72 -1.98
CA ALA A 162 3.47 5.56 -1.68
C ALA A 162 3.18 4.40 -2.64
N PHE A 163 1.91 4.09 -2.87
CA PHE A 163 1.53 3.05 -3.83
C PHE A 163 1.86 3.43 -5.29
N LYS A 164 1.75 4.71 -5.63
CA LYS A 164 2.20 5.23 -6.93
C LYS A 164 3.68 4.98 -7.17
N ALA A 165 4.52 5.14 -6.13
CA ALA A 165 5.97 4.97 -6.22
C ALA A 165 6.37 3.57 -6.71
N VAL A 166 5.58 2.53 -6.43
CA VAL A 166 5.82 1.18 -6.95
C VAL A 166 5.72 1.15 -8.48
N ILE A 167 4.73 1.82 -9.06
CA ILE A 167 4.60 1.92 -10.53
C ILE A 167 5.75 2.73 -11.11
N ASP A 168 6.17 3.78 -10.42
CA ASP A 168 7.33 4.58 -10.84
C ASP A 168 8.61 3.74 -10.81
N TRP A 169 8.83 2.91 -9.80
CA TRP A 169 9.94 1.98 -9.74
C TRP A 169 9.91 0.95 -10.88
N LEU A 170 8.75 0.34 -11.15
CA LEU A 170 8.56 -0.60 -12.26
C LEU A 170 8.84 0.02 -13.64
N ASN A 171 8.88 1.36 -13.70
CA ASN A 171 9.19 2.15 -14.88
C ASN A 171 10.54 2.90 -14.79
N GLY A 172 11.38 2.62 -13.79
CA GLY A 172 12.70 3.20 -13.63
C GLY A 172 12.72 4.68 -13.20
N ARG A 173 11.62 5.20 -12.65
CA ARG A 173 11.49 6.60 -12.19
C ARG A 173 11.62 6.75 -10.68
N CYS A 174 11.71 5.66 -9.95
CA CYS A 174 11.84 5.64 -8.52
C CYS A 174 12.89 4.61 -8.11
N ARG A 175 13.48 4.78 -6.94
CA ARG A 175 14.49 3.87 -6.40
C ARG A 175 13.82 2.78 -5.58
N ALA A 176 14.44 1.60 -5.56
CA ALA A 176 14.14 0.56 -4.60
C ALA A 176 15.44 -0.10 -4.13
N PHE A 177 15.38 -0.75 -2.97
CA PHE A 177 16.52 -1.35 -2.31
C PHE A 177 16.25 -2.80 -1.98
N THR A 178 17.32 -3.59 -1.86
CA THR A 178 17.23 -5.01 -1.47
C THR A 178 16.80 -5.19 -0.01
N ASN A 179 17.11 -4.21 0.85
CA ASN A 179 16.71 -4.14 2.25
C ASN A 179 16.74 -2.68 2.74
N LYS A 180 16.40 -2.45 4.01
CA LYS A 180 16.26 -1.10 4.59
C LYS A 180 17.58 -0.47 5.03
N THR A 181 18.71 -1.19 5.03
CA THR A 181 19.96 -0.77 5.67
C THR A 181 21.15 -0.66 4.74
N ASP A 182 21.28 -1.56 3.77
CA ASP A 182 22.53 -1.71 3.01
C ASP A 182 22.63 -0.73 1.82
N ASN A 183 21.52 -0.08 1.47
CA ASN A 183 21.44 0.89 0.38
C ASN A 183 21.91 0.32 -0.98
N ILE A 184 21.68 -0.98 -1.20
CA ILE A 184 21.91 -1.63 -2.49
C ILE A 184 20.64 -1.48 -3.31
N GLU A 185 20.71 -0.73 -4.39
CA GLU A 185 19.56 -0.51 -5.28
C GLU A 185 19.21 -1.77 -6.06
N ILE A 186 17.92 -1.92 -6.37
CA ILE A 186 17.42 -2.99 -7.22
C ILE A 186 16.58 -2.41 -8.35
N LEU A 187 16.88 -2.84 -9.57
CA LEU A 187 16.22 -2.38 -10.77
C LEU A 187 15.13 -3.37 -11.21
N ALA A 188 13.98 -2.86 -11.65
CA ALA A 188 12.94 -3.66 -12.26
C ALA A 188 13.20 -3.89 -13.76
N SER A 189 14.43 -4.28 -14.15
CA SER A 189 14.83 -4.46 -15.54
C SER A 189 14.00 -5.51 -16.30
N TRP A 190 13.41 -6.42 -15.55
CA TRP A 190 12.49 -7.45 -16.02
C TRP A 190 11.10 -6.91 -16.40
N CYS A 191 10.72 -5.71 -15.96
CA CYS A 191 9.40 -5.16 -16.23
C CYS A 191 9.34 -4.49 -17.61
N THR A 192 8.21 -4.70 -18.32
CA THR A 192 7.91 -3.96 -19.58
C THR A 192 7.51 -2.51 -19.33
N GLY A 193 7.28 -2.11 -18.08
CA GLY A 193 6.66 -0.84 -17.71
C GLY A 193 5.13 -0.83 -17.83
N ASN A 194 4.50 -1.91 -18.31
CA ASN A 194 3.05 -2.01 -18.38
C ASN A 194 2.52 -2.64 -17.10
N VAL A 195 1.71 -1.88 -16.35
CA VAL A 195 1.16 -2.28 -15.07
C VAL A 195 -0.37 -2.26 -15.14
N ALA A 196 -1.01 -3.30 -14.62
CA ALA A 196 -2.43 -3.33 -14.32
C ALA A 196 -2.63 -3.44 -12.81
N MET A 197 -3.61 -2.73 -12.25
CA MET A 197 -3.98 -2.90 -10.85
C MET A 197 -5.35 -3.57 -10.74
N THR A 198 -5.46 -4.50 -9.80
CA THR A 198 -6.72 -5.16 -9.48
C THR A 198 -6.79 -5.47 -8.01
N ALA A 199 -7.92 -5.22 -7.39
CA ALA A 199 -8.18 -5.60 -6.01
C ALA A 199 -9.62 -5.27 -5.59
N LYS A 200 -10.00 -5.72 -4.39
CA LYS A 200 -11.33 -5.57 -3.82
C LYS A 200 -11.31 -4.63 -2.61
N SER A 201 -12.45 -3.95 -2.37
CA SER A 201 -12.71 -3.14 -1.19
C SER A 201 -11.71 -1.99 -1.03
N TYR A 202 -11.07 -1.82 0.12
CA TYR A 202 -10.07 -0.78 0.32
C TYR A 202 -8.89 -0.89 -0.66
N LEU A 203 -8.42 -2.08 -0.95
CA LEU A 203 -7.38 -2.30 -1.97
C LEU A 203 -7.86 -1.82 -3.36
N GLY A 204 -9.16 -2.07 -3.68
CA GLY A 204 -9.79 -1.54 -4.89
C GLY A 204 -9.87 -0.01 -4.89
N THR A 205 -10.09 0.59 -3.72
CA THR A 205 -10.04 2.05 -3.54
C THR A 205 -8.66 2.60 -3.87
N MET A 206 -7.59 1.89 -3.48
CA MET A 206 -6.22 2.28 -3.82
C MET A 206 -5.94 2.21 -5.32
N CYS A 207 -6.55 1.25 -6.04
CA CYS A 207 -6.48 1.25 -7.51
C CYS A 207 -7.01 2.56 -8.12
N ILE A 208 -8.16 3.03 -7.63
CA ILE A 208 -8.74 4.31 -8.08
C ILE A 208 -7.83 5.47 -7.65
N GLY A 209 -7.41 5.52 -6.39
CA GLY A 209 -6.54 6.57 -5.86
C GLY A 209 -5.26 6.72 -6.68
N VAL A 210 -4.58 5.62 -6.98
CA VAL A 210 -3.36 5.65 -7.80
C VAL A 210 -3.67 6.08 -9.24
N ALA A 211 -4.79 5.63 -9.83
CA ALA A 211 -5.16 6.03 -11.19
C ALA A 211 -5.42 7.54 -11.30
N THR A 212 -5.97 8.19 -10.25
CA THR A 212 -6.18 9.65 -10.24
C THR A 212 -4.88 10.46 -10.34
N THR A 213 -3.74 9.85 -10.02
CA THR A 213 -2.43 10.52 -10.14
C THR A 213 -1.96 10.67 -11.59
N GLY A 214 -2.59 9.98 -12.54
CA GLY A 214 -2.16 9.95 -13.93
C GLY A 214 -0.79 9.27 -14.13
N VAL A 215 -0.36 8.39 -13.21
CA VAL A 215 0.96 7.75 -13.26
C VAL A 215 1.18 7.03 -14.59
N GLU A 216 2.27 7.38 -15.25
CA GLU A 216 2.68 6.71 -16.49
C GLU A 216 3.03 5.23 -16.22
N GLY A 217 2.65 4.36 -17.14
CA GLY A 217 2.85 2.91 -16.98
C GLY A 217 1.62 2.17 -16.48
N LEU A 218 0.71 2.81 -15.75
CA LEU A 218 -0.58 2.22 -15.38
C LEU A 218 -1.48 2.15 -16.64
N LYS A 219 -1.82 0.93 -17.08
CA LYS A 219 -2.58 0.71 -18.30
C LYS A 219 -4.05 0.47 -18.07
N THR A 220 -4.39 -0.17 -16.96
CA THR A 220 -5.78 -0.47 -16.58
C THR A 220 -5.90 -0.71 -15.09
N ILE A 221 -7.12 -0.52 -14.57
CA ILE A 221 -7.51 -0.89 -13.22
C ILE A 221 -8.79 -1.72 -13.26
N ILE A 222 -8.89 -2.68 -12.35
CA ILE A 222 -10.10 -3.48 -12.10
C ILE A 222 -10.42 -3.39 -10.61
N PRO A 223 -11.00 -2.26 -10.15
CA PRO A 223 -11.36 -2.06 -8.76
C PRO A 223 -12.70 -2.73 -8.46
N GLU A 224 -12.70 -3.75 -7.63
CA GLU A 224 -13.91 -4.40 -7.17
C GLU A 224 -14.40 -3.76 -5.87
N ALA A 225 -15.68 -3.41 -5.78
CA ALA A 225 -16.32 -2.87 -4.58
C ALA A 225 -15.52 -1.73 -3.89
N ALA A 226 -14.95 -0.85 -4.70
CA ALA A 226 -14.12 0.26 -4.23
C ALA A 226 -14.96 1.34 -3.52
N ILE A 227 -14.36 1.96 -2.51
CA ILE A 227 -14.96 3.08 -1.79
C ILE A 227 -14.77 4.35 -2.63
N SER A 228 -15.86 5.01 -2.99
CA SER A 228 -15.84 6.26 -3.75
C SER A 228 -15.83 7.51 -2.88
N ASN A 229 -16.32 7.38 -1.66
CA ASN A 229 -16.40 8.47 -0.69
C ASN A 229 -16.38 7.91 0.73
N TRP A 230 -15.33 8.20 1.49
CA TRP A 230 -15.13 7.69 2.84
C TRP A 230 -16.21 8.14 3.81
N TYR A 231 -16.67 9.40 3.70
CA TYR A 231 -17.74 9.91 4.54
C TYR A 231 -19.06 9.16 4.28
N ALA A 232 -19.43 8.99 3.00
CA ALA A 232 -20.64 8.27 2.66
C ALA A 232 -20.58 6.80 3.09
N TYR A 233 -19.40 6.19 3.06
CA TYR A 233 -19.17 4.82 3.50
C TYR A 233 -19.36 4.64 5.01
N TYR A 234 -18.82 5.55 5.83
CA TYR A 234 -18.86 5.43 7.28
C TYR A 234 -20.00 6.21 7.96
N ARG A 235 -20.54 7.22 7.30
CA ARG A 235 -21.51 8.18 7.89
C ARG A 235 -22.69 8.40 6.96
N THR A 236 -23.32 7.37 6.48
CA THR A 236 -24.48 7.44 5.58
C THR A 236 -25.52 8.43 6.08
N GLY A 237 -25.62 9.61 5.46
CA GLY A 237 -26.54 10.66 5.89
C GLY A 237 -26.32 11.20 7.31
N GLY A 238 -25.10 11.12 7.84
CA GLY A 238 -24.76 11.54 9.21
C GLY A 238 -25.00 10.47 10.28
N LEU A 239 -25.49 9.29 9.88
CA LEU A 239 -25.72 8.18 10.79
C LEU A 239 -24.51 7.25 10.83
N ASN A 240 -24.19 6.77 12.02
CA ASN A 240 -23.28 5.65 12.19
C ASN A 240 -24.11 4.37 12.04
N LEU A 241 -23.91 3.63 10.97
CA LEU A 241 -24.59 2.37 10.74
C LEU A 241 -23.61 1.24 11.02
N PRO A 242 -23.61 0.65 12.22
CA PRO A 242 -22.87 -0.57 12.46
C PRO A 242 -23.47 -1.68 11.59
N ALA A 243 -22.65 -2.33 10.79
CA ALA A 243 -23.07 -3.54 10.11
C ALA A 243 -23.31 -4.66 11.14
N ILE A 244 -24.18 -5.57 10.80
CA ILE A 244 -24.36 -6.80 11.56
C ILE A 244 -23.11 -7.67 11.30
N GLY A 245 -22.22 -7.72 12.28
CA GLY A 245 -20.94 -8.36 12.20
C GLY A 245 -19.78 -7.37 12.15
N TRP A 246 -18.59 -7.85 11.92
CA TRP A 246 -17.37 -7.01 11.93
C TRP A 246 -17.21 -6.10 10.70
N GLN A 247 -17.89 -6.39 9.61
CA GLN A 247 -17.83 -5.57 8.39
C GLN A 247 -18.67 -4.31 8.51
N GLY A 248 -18.06 -3.18 8.21
CA GLY A 248 -18.68 -1.87 8.30
C GLY A 248 -18.80 -1.39 9.74
N ASP A 249 -18.18 -2.10 10.63
CA ASP A 249 -17.90 -1.57 11.95
C ASP A 249 -17.16 -0.27 11.79
N ASP A 250 -17.51 0.61 12.63
CA ASP A 250 -17.18 1.98 12.64
C ASP A 250 -15.68 2.27 12.34
N VAL A 251 -15.40 3.48 11.95
CA VAL A 251 -14.06 4.03 11.71
C VAL A 251 -13.03 3.62 12.78
N ASN A 252 -13.48 3.47 14.03
CA ASN A 252 -12.61 3.10 15.14
C ASN A 252 -12.01 1.69 14.97
N ILE A 253 -12.74 0.75 14.39
CA ILE A 253 -12.23 -0.60 14.17
C ILE A 253 -11.25 -0.62 13.01
N LEU A 254 -11.60 0.01 11.89
CA LEU A 254 -10.66 0.12 10.78
C LEU A 254 -9.40 0.87 11.21
N ALA A 255 -9.53 1.97 11.96
CA ALA A 255 -8.39 2.69 12.50
C ALA A 255 -7.53 1.79 13.41
N LYS A 256 -8.13 1.07 14.35
CA LYS A 256 -7.40 0.13 15.21
C LYS A 256 -6.72 -0.97 14.40
N TYR A 257 -7.41 -1.50 13.40
CA TYR A 257 -6.87 -2.52 12.54
C TYR A 257 -5.68 -2.00 11.72
N CYS A 258 -5.77 -0.81 11.14
CA CYS A 258 -4.72 -0.20 10.33
C CYS A 258 -3.56 0.36 11.17
N PHE A 259 -3.84 0.93 12.35
CA PHE A 259 -2.82 1.58 13.18
C PHE A 259 -2.15 0.65 14.21
N SER A 260 -2.67 -0.56 14.39
CA SER A 260 -2.00 -1.53 15.25
C SER A 260 -0.83 -2.16 14.51
N ARG A 261 0.38 -1.77 14.87
CA ARG A 261 1.56 -2.49 14.41
C ARG A 261 1.61 -3.85 15.13
N ALA A 262 1.75 -4.92 14.37
CA ALA A 262 2.18 -6.18 14.95
C ALA A 262 3.54 -5.96 15.62
N LYS A 263 3.64 -6.32 16.90
CA LYS A 263 4.88 -6.25 17.67
C LYS A 263 5.88 -7.29 17.21
#